data_7c12f0cc11ddc969d3baf70ade185b75
#
_entry.id   7c12f0cc11ddc969d3baf70ade185b75
#
_cell.length_a   1.000
_cell.length_b   1.000
_cell.length_c   1.000
_cell.angle_alpha   90.00
_cell.angle_beta   90.00
_cell.angle_gamma   90.00
#
_symmetry.space_group_name_H-M   'P 1'
#
loop_
_entity.id
_entity.type
_entity.pdbx_description
1 polymer ?
#
loop_
_entity_poly.entity_id
_entity_poly.type
_entity_poly.pdbx_seq_one_letter_code
_entity_poly.pdbx_strand_id
1 'polypeptide(L)'
;MLSGYGSAAVRFRVGSTIDWRVVFSSRATLDRQRRVERAEQRTSLVAAFVTAIQSIFSALFPFNCKLCDILLLTIFRVPACQECLDSIRPIRAPRCVQCGERLLPAQLLFGDGHCQGCRDFEPQFDHAVSFGEYAGELRGLIHLLKCDKVLPAAPVLGDMLARAIKQIQGSGEDFRPLIVPVPLHAGKRGERGFHQAALIVRAAVKCLPQPMEVASGLLQRERPTRWQVGLSSEERIANIRGGFRVTDPQRVKGVTVIVFDDVLTTGKTGSECARVLKKAGAERVWAATVAPTFKTAVLPKSVEYGEEEALEAAEVAVSV
;
A
#
# COMPACT_ATOMS: atom_id res chain seq x y z
N MET A 1 -8.85 1.75 -52.49
CA MET A 1 -9.78 2.14 -53.59
C MET A 1 -10.49 3.41 -53.12
N LEU A 2 -10.26 4.42 -53.90
CA LEU A 2 -10.69 5.82 -53.76
C LEU A 2 -12.17 6.01 -54.12
N SER A 3 -12.86 6.90 -53.44
CA SER A 3 -13.85 7.81 -54.09
C SER A 3 -14.23 8.86 -53.01
N GLY A 4 -14.00 10.16 -53.12
CA GLY A 4 -14.44 11.00 -54.21
C GLY A 4 -15.65 11.79 -53.72
N TYR A 5 -15.42 12.90 -52.91
CA TYR A 5 -16.51 13.89 -52.69
C TYR A 5 -16.21 15.11 -53.53
N GLY A 6 -17.04 15.24 -54.56
CA GLY A 6 -17.02 16.31 -55.51
C GLY A 6 -17.30 17.67 -54.89
N SER A 7 -16.50 18.63 -55.27
CA SER A 7 -16.63 20.05 -55.03
C SER A 7 -17.66 20.62 -55.97
N ALA A 8 -18.88 20.99 -55.49
CA ALA A 8 -19.79 21.81 -56.23
C ALA A 8 -19.50 23.29 -55.91
N ALA A 9 -18.84 23.97 -56.86
CA ALA A 9 -18.65 25.40 -56.82
C ALA A 9 -19.87 26.09 -57.45
N VAL A 10 -20.68 26.74 -56.67
CA VAL A 10 -21.74 27.64 -57.15
C VAL A 10 -21.11 29.01 -57.37
N ARG A 11 -20.95 29.42 -58.66
CA ARG A 11 -20.50 30.74 -59.03
C ARG A 11 -21.70 31.73 -59.05
N PHE A 12 -21.73 32.61 -58.06
CA PHE A 12 -22.48 33.84 -58.15
C PHE A 12 -21.56 34.99 -58.61
N ARG A 13 -21.98 35.68 -59.67
CA ARG A 13 -21.24 36.75 -60.30
C ARG A 13 -21.59 38.06 -59.62
N VAL A 14 -20.86 38.41 -58.53
CA VAL A 14 -20.57 39.78 -58.08
C VAL A 14 -19.36 39.72 -57.16
N GLY A 15 -18.29 40.19 -57.56
CA GLY A 15 -17.02 40.77 -57.14
C GLY A 15 -16.55 40.61 -55.67
N SER A 16 -16.69 39.48 -55.00
CA SER A 16 -15.86 39.05 -53.88
C SER A 16 -16.23 37.63 -53.47
N THR A 17 -15.33 36.69 -53.65
CA THR A 17 -15.48 35.31 -53.15
C THR A 17 -15.25 35.29 -51.64
N ILE A 18 -16.34 35.28 -50.87
CA ILE A 18 -16.26 35.02 -49.42
C ILE A 18 -16.07 33.50 -49.21
N ASP A 19 -14.94 33.08 -48.72
CA ASP A 19 -14.66 31.68 -48.39
C ASP A 19 -15.39 31.32 -47.07
N TRP A 20 -16.62 30.83 -47.22
CA TRP A 20 -17.49 30.42 -46.12
C TRP A 20 -16.85 29.32 -45.21
N ARG A 21 -15.84 28.59 -45.71
CA ARG A 21 -15.12 27.59 -44.91
C ARG A 21 -14.35 28.24 -43.75
N VAL A 22 -13.74 29.42 -43.99
CA VAL A 22 -13.05 30.18 -42.94
C VAL A 22 -14.01 30.75 -41.92
N VAL A 23 -15.19 31.25 -42.35
CA VAL A 23 -16.20 31.82 -41.45
C VAL A 23 -16.82 30.75 -40.52
N PHE A 24 -17.15 29.59 -41.08
CA PHE A 24 -17.71 28.50 -40.28
C PHE A 24 -16.69 27.82 -39.37
N SER A 25 -15.43 27.72 -39.81
CA SER A 25 -14.31 27.22 -38.96
C SER A 25 -14.11 28.15 -37.75
N SER A 26 -14.15 29.45 -37.95
CA SER A 26 -13.94 30.44 -36.88
C SER A 26 -15.06 30.40 -35.82
N ARG A 27 -16.34 30.23 -36.25
CA ARG A 27 -17.48 30.16 -35.32
C ARG A 27 -17.44 28.88 -34.49
N ALA A 28 -17.16 27.73 -35.08
CA ALA A 28 -17.08 26.46 -34.37
C ALA A 28 -15.89 26.44 -33.34
N THR A 29 -14.80 27.09 -33.69
CA THR A 29 -13.62 27.22 -32.80
C THR A 29 -13.93 28.15 -31.61
N LEU A 30 -14.60 29.30 -31.88
CA LEU A 30 -15.04 30.25 -30.86
C LEU A 30 -16.07 29.63 -29.90
N ASP A 31 -17.04 28.88 -30.42
CA ASP A 31 -18.03 28.19 -29.59
C ASP A 31 -17.41 27.09 -28.74
N ARG A 32 -16.38 26.39 -29.24
CA ARG A 32 -15.62 25.41 -28.48
C ARG A 32 -14.83 26.08 -27.36
N GLN A 33 -14.14 27.19 -27.65
CA GLN A 33 -13.42 27.96 -26.64
C GLN A 33 -14.35 28.48 -25.52
N ARG A 34 -15.45 29.07 -25.89
CA ARG A 34 -16.46 29.53 -24.91
C ARG A 34 -17.04 28.41 -24.04
N ARG A 35 -17.21 27.19 -24.59
CA ARG A 35 -17.64 26.03 -23.82
C ARG A 35 -16.57 25.58 -22.84
N VAL A 36 -15.29 25.59 -23.23
CA VAL A 36 -14.17 25.27 -22.36
C VAL A 36 -14.03 26.32 -21.25
N GLU A 37 -14.04 27.61 -21.57
CA GLU A 37 -14.00 28.71 -20.61
C GLU A 37 -15.14 28.65 -19.59
N ARG A 38 -16.38 28.37 -20.05
CA ARG A 38 -17.55 28.21 -19.17
C ARG A 38 -17.43 26.95 -18.29
N ALA A 39 -16.81 25.87 -18.79
CA ALA A 39 -16.57 24.68 -18.00
C ALA A 39 -15.49 24.93 -16.93
N GLU A 40 -14.43 25.65 -17.28
CA GLU A 40 -13.38 26.06 -16.33
C GLU A 40 -13.89 27.04 -15.27
N GLN A 41 -14.72 28.03 -15.68
CA GLN A 41 -15.35 28.95 -14.73
C GLN A 41 -16.32 28.23 -13.77
N ARG A 42 -17.11 27.28 -14.28
CA ARG A 42 -17.98 26.46 -13.42
C ARG A 42 -17.21 25.60 -12.44
N THR A 43 -16.11 24.96 -12.88
CA THR A 43 -15.24 24.19 -11.98
C THR A 43 -14.57 25.07 -10.95
N SER A 44 -14.12 26.28 -11.33
CA SER A 44 -13.54 27.25 -10.40
C SER A 44 -14.53 27.75 -9.36
N LEU A 45 -15.77 28.08 -9.77
CA LEU A 45 -16.84 28.52 -8.85
C LEU A 45 -17.26 27.41 -7.88
N VAL A 46 -17.39 26.17 -8.36
CA VAL A 46 -17.69 25.02 -7.50
C VAL A 46 -16.54 24.77 -6.52
N ALA A 47 -15.28 24.85 -6.97
CA ALA A 47 -14.12 24.72 -6.09
C ALA A 47 -14.10 25.82 -5.02
N ALA A 48 -14.33 27.07 -5.39
CA ALA A 48 -14.40 28.19 -4.44
C ALA A 48 -15.53 28.05 -3.42
N PHE A 49 -16.70 27.59 -3.86
CA PHE A 49 -17.84 27.34 -2.98
C PHE A 49 -17.58 26.20 -2.01
N VAL A 50 -17.01 25.09 -2.48
CA VAL A 50 -16.60 23.96 -1.63
C VAL A 50 -15.56 24.41 -0.60
N THR A 51 -14.56 25.20 -1.01
CA THR A 51 -13.55 25.75 -0.10
C THR A 51 -14.16 26.66 0.96
N ALA A 52 -15.11 27.53 0.57
CA ALA A 52 -15.80 28.41 1.52
C ALA A 52 -16.62 27.61 2.55
N ILE A 53 -17.39 26.60 2.10
CA ILE A 53 -18.13 25.73 3.00
C ILE A 53 -17.18 24.98 3.95
N GLN A 54 -16.07 24.44 3.43
CA GLN A 54 -15.06 23.76 4.24
C GLN A 54 -14.48 24.69 5.30
N SER A 55 -14.16 25.95 4.94
CA SER A 55 -13.62 26.94 5.87
C SER A 55 -14.62 27.29 6.98
N ILE A 56 -15.88 27.51 6.63
CA ILE A 56 -16.95 27.77 7.61
C ILE A 56 -17.14 26.57 8.53
N PHE A 57 -17.18 25.36 7.97
CA PHE A 57 -17.35 24.14 8.75
C PHE A 57 -16.18 23.92 9.70
N SER A 58 -14.94 24.11 9.23
CA SER A 58 -13.73 23.98 10.06
C SER A 58 -13.65 25.03 11.19
N ALA A 59 -14.21 26.22 10.95
CA ALA A 59 -14.28 27.26 11.98
C ALA A 59 -15.34 26.92 13.06
N LEU A 60 -16.44 26.29 12.67
CA LEU A 60 -17.52 25.90 13.59
C LEU A 60 -17.24 24.57 14.31
N PHE A 61 -16.52 23.66 13.67
CA PHE A 61 -16.20 22.32 14.16
C PHE A 61 -14.69 22.07 13.99
N PRO A 62 -13.86 22.70 14.83
CA PRO A 62 -12.42 22.49 14.79
C PRO A 62 -12.11 21.03 15.16
N PHE A 63 -11.30 20.36 14.36
CA PHE A 63 -10.82 19.02 14.64
C PHE A 63 -9.31 18.92 14.39
N ASN A 64 -8.66 18.10 15.19
CA ASN A 64 -7.22 17.98 15.17
C ASN A 64 -6.75 16.77 14.36
N CYS A 65 -5.55 16.87 13.82
CA CYS A 65 -4.86 15.74 13.24
C CYS A 65 -4.67 14.64 14.29
N LYS A 66 -5.13 13.43 14.01
CA LYS A 66 -5.01 12.30 14.94
C LYS A 66 -3.59 11.75 15.08
N LEU A 67 -2.64 12.29 14.32
CA LEU A 67 -1.24 11.85 14.35
C LEU A 67 -0.32 12.84 15.08
N CYS A 68 -0.52 14.15 14.90
CA CYS A 68 0.33 15.20 15.51
C CYS A 68 -0.44 16.25 16.30
N ASP A 69 -1.76 16.12 16.41
CA ASP A 69 -2.67 16.98 17.16
C ASP A 69 -2.77 18.45 16.66
N ILE A 70 -2.17 18.78 15.51
CA ILE A 70 -2.31 20.11 14.89
C ILE A 70 -3.75 20.34 14.40
N LEU A 71 -4.24 21.56 14.49
CA LEU A 71 -5.57 21.94 14.01
C LEU A 71 -5.67 21.76 12.48
N LEU A 72 -6.69 21.02 12.01
CA LEU A 72 -6.98 20.84 10.60
C LEU A 72 -7.96 21.92 10.13
N LEU A 73 -7.50 22.76 9.20
CA LEU A 73 -8.31 23.83 8.60
C LEU A 73 -9.18 23.37 7.43
N THR A 74 -9.01 22.12 6.99
CA THR A 74 -9.76 21.53 5.89
C THR A 74 -10.26 20.14 6.26
N ILE A 75 -11.41 19.75 5.69
CA ILE A 75 -11.97 18.42 5.92
C ILE A 75 -11.21 17.42 5.08
N PHE A 76 -10.46 16.55 5.73
CA PHE A 76 -9.79 15.43 5.10
C PHE A 76 -10.61 14.14 5.27
N ARG A 77 -10.53 13.25 4.31
CA ARG A 77 -11.15 11.90 4.43
C ARG A 77 -10.50 11.08 5.55
N VAL A 78 -9.20 11.26 5.73
CA VAL A 78 -8.43 10.72 6.86
C VAL A 78 -8.17 11.88 7.81
N PRO A 79 -8.43 11.76 9.13
CA PRO A 79 -8.19 12.83 10.10
C PRO A 79 -6.69 12.95 10.42
N ALA A 80 -5.88 13.20 9.40
CA ALA A 80 -4.43 13.38 9.46
C ALA A 80 -4.03 14.52 8.51
N CYS A 81 -3.11 15.40 8.93
CA CYS A 81 -2.57 16.45 8.07
C CYS A 81 -1.68 15.88 6.97
N GLN A 82 -1.51 16.64 5.90
CA GLN A 82 -0.69 16.21 4.76
C GLN A 82 0.78 16.03 5.17
N GLU A 83 1.30 16.86 6.05
CA GLU A 83 2.66 16.77 6.57
C GLU A 83 2.94 15.43 7.26
N CYS A 84 2.01 14.98 8.13
CA CYS A 84 2.11 13.66 8.75
C CYS A 84 2.06 12.52 7.72
N LEU A 85 1.20 12.61 6.70
CA LEU A 85 1.14 11.59 5.66
C LEU A 85 2.41 11.60 4.80
N ASP A 86 2.95 12.78 4.50
CA ASP A 86 4.16 12.94 3.71
C ASP A 86 5.43 12.61 4.50
N SER A 87 5.40 12.61 5.84
CA SER A 87 6.53 12.18 6.67
C SER A 87 6.74 10.67 6.65
N ILE A 88 5.71 9.90 6.30
CA ILE A 88 5.80 8.43 6.23
C ILE A 88 6.70 8.03 5.05
N ARG A 89 7.87 7.46 5.35
CA ARG A 89 8.88 7.09 4.36
C ARG A 89 9.01 5.58 4.20
N PRO A 90 9.36 5.11 2.98
CA PRO A 90 9.76 3.71 2.80
C PRO A 90 11.10 3.43 3.50
N ILE A 91 11.28 2.20 3.97
CA ILE A 91 12.56 1.76 4.52
C ILE A 91 13.62 1.79 3.42
N ARG A 92 14.74 2.50 3.66
CA ARG A 92 15.87 2.61 2.72
C ARG A 92 17.12 1.83 3.18
N ALA A 93 17.16 1.41 4.44
CA ALA A 93 18.28 0.67 5.00
C ALA A 93 18.43 -0.75 4.41
N PRO A 94 19.61 -1.36 4.50
CA PRO A 94 19.80 -2.77 4.18
C PRO A 94 18.80 -3.64 4.95
N ARG A 95 18.27 -4.66 4.28
CA ARG A 95 17.18 -5.50 4.81
C ARG A 95 17.57 -6.97 4.81
N CYS A 96 17.01 -7.70 5.76
CA CYS A 96 17.06 -9.14 5.76
C CYS A 96 16.46 -9.70 4.46
N VAL A 97 17.22 -10.54 3.77
CA VAL A 97 16.83 -11.14 2.49
C VAL A 97 15.57 -11.98 2.61
N GLN A 98 15.24 -12.50 3.80
CA GLN A 98 14.09 -13.35 4.01
C GLN A 98 12.88 -12.59 4.55
N CYS A 99 13.00 -11.87 5.68
CA CYS A 99 11.83 -11.24 6.33
C CYS A 99 11.68 -9.75 6.04
N GLY A 100 12.63 -9.11 5.34
CA GLY A 100 12.59 -7.68 5.03
C GLY A 100 12.84 -6.77 6.25
N GLU A 101 13.22 -7.32 7.42
CA GLU A 101 13.60 -6.54 8.59
C GLU A 101 14.87 -5.73 8.31
N ARG A 102 14.93 -4.50 8.82
CA ARG A 102 16.14 -3.67 8.74
C ARG A 102 17.31 -4.38 9.43
N LEU A 103 18.44 -4.49 8.73
CA LEU A 103 19.66 -5.03 9.30
C LEU A 103 20.39 -3.94 10.10
N LEU A 104 20.84 -4.29 11.29
CA LEU A 104 21.72 -3.44 12.09
C LEU A 104 23.17 -3.58 11.58
N PRO A 105 24.05 -2.57 11.76
CA PRO A 105 25.44 -2.64 11.32
C PRO A 105 26.16 -3.91 11.77
N ALA A 106 25.96 -4.35 13.01
CA ALA A 106 26.52 -5.60 13.53
C ALA A 106 26.03 -6.85 12.78
N GLN A 107 24.82 -6.83 12.21
CA GLN A 107 24.26 -7.95 11.46
C GLN A 107 24.78 -8.00 10.01
N LEU A 108 25.19 -6.85 9.46
CA LEU A 108 25.83 -6.79 8.15
C LEU A 108 27.21 -7.47 8.13
N LEU A 109 27.90 -7.49 9.29
CA LEU A 109 29.21 -8.15 9.43
C LEU A 109 29.15 -9.67 9.25
N PHE A 110 27.99 -10.30 9.40
CA PHE A 110 27.84 -11.75 9.17
C PHE A 110 27.83 -12.13 7.68
N GLY A 111 27.57 -11.19 6.77
CA GLY A 111 27.66 -11.38 5.33
C GLY A 111 26.58 -12.25 4.66
N ASP A 112 25.68 -12.86 5.44
CA ASP A 112 24.62 -13.76 4.91
C ASP A 112 23.29 -13.03 4.63
N GLY A 113 23.20 -11.73 4.95
CA GLY A 113 22.01 -10.91 4.71
C GLY A 113 20.79 -11.28 5.58
N HIS A 114 20.94 -12.08 6.63
CA HIS A 114 19.85 -12.48 7.52
C HIS A 114 19.87 -11.72 8.85
N CYS A 115 18.68 -11.33 9.33
CA CYS A 115 18.55 -10.80 10.68
C CYS A 115 18.61 -11.92 11.73
N GLN A 116 18.90 -11.56 12.99
CA GLN A 116 18.94 -12.52 14.09
C GLN A 116 17.63 -13.31 14.22
N GLY A 117 16.47 -12.66 14.04
CA GLY A 117 15.18 -13.33 14.12
C GLY A 117 14.99 -14.44 13.09
N CYS A 118 15.54 -14.31 11.88
CA CYS A 118 15.50 -15.34 10.85
C CYS A 118 16.51 -16.45 11.07
N ARG A 119 17.63 -16.17 11.74
CA ARG A 119 18.58 -17.20 12.18
C ARG A 119 18.02 -18.06 13.31
N ASP A 120 17.30 -17.44 14.27
CA ASP A 120 16.69 -18.13 15.41
C ASP A 120 15.42 -18.91 15.00
N PHE A 121 14.71 -18.41 14.01
CA PHE A 121 13.46 -18.99 13.50
C PHE A 121 13.36 -18.77 12.00
N GLU A 122 13.58 -19.81 11.23
CA GLU A 122 13.44 -19.80 9.78
C GLU A 122 11.96 -19.71 9.36
N PRO A 123 11.52 -18.57 8.77
CA PRO A 123 10.17 -18.45 8.28
C PRO A 123 9.90 -19.38 7.10
N GLN A 124 8.67 -19.85 6.98
CA GLN A 124 8.25 -20.73 5.88
C GLN A 124 7.90 -19.97 4.57
N PHE A 125 7.83 -18.64 4.59
CA PHE A 125 7.75 -17.84 3.38
C PHE A 125 9.15 -17.64 2.79
N ASP A 126 9.21 -17.54 1.46
CA ASP A 126 10.48 -17.45 0.73
C ASP A 126 11.09 -16.04 0.83
N HIS A 127 10.25 -15.01 0.87
CA HIS A 127 10.65 -13.61 0.98
C HIS A 127 9.56 -12.77 1.62
N ALA A 128 9.92 -11.64 2.23
CA ALA A 128 8.95 -10.67 2.71
C ALA A 128 9.29 -9.24 2.27
N VAL A 129 8.25 -8.46 1.98
CA VAL A 129 8.35 -7.04 1.64
C VAL A 129 7.50 -6.20 2.56
N SER A 130 7.99 -5.00 2.84
CA SER A 130 7.30 -4.02 3.66
C SER A 130 7.53 -2.62 3.11
N PHE A 131 6.62 -1.71 3.42
CA PHE A 131 6.77 -0.32 3.01
C PHE A 131 7.64 0.47 3.99
N GLY A 132 7.21 0.60 5.25
CA GLY A 132 7.81 1.45 6.26
C GLY A 132 7.98 0.76 7.60
N GLU A 133 8.59 1.46 8.57
CA GLU A 133 8.74 0.98 9.94
C GLU A 133 7.44 1.16 10.72
N TYR A 134 7.11 0.23 11.63
CA TYR A 134 5.95 0.34 12.52
C TYR A 134 6.23 1.33 13.65
N ALA A 135 6.39 2.59 13.30
CA ALA A 135 6.72 3.69 14.21
C ALA A 135 5.99 4.97 13.78
N GLY A 136 6.00 5.99 14.64
CA GLY A 136 5.50 7.33 14.35
C GLY A 136 4.13 7.33 13.65
N GLU A 137 4.04 8.10 12.60
CA GLU A 137 2.81 8.39 11.84
C GLU A 137 2.26 7.14 11.15
N LEU A 138 3.12 6.23 10.66
CA LEU A 138 2.67 4.98 10.04
C LEU A 138 1.98 4.07 11.05
N ARG A 139 2.52 3.96 12.27
CA ARG A 139 1.85 3.25 13.37
C ARG A 139 0.51 3.89 13.69
N GLY A 140 0.47 5.22 13.79
CA GLY A 140 -0.76 5.99 14.02
C GLY A 140 -1.81 5.73 12.94
N LEU A 141 -1.44 5.79 11.66
CA LEU A 141 -2.33 5.55 10.53
C LEU A 141 -2.91 4.12 10.54
N ILE A 142 -2.09 3.12 10.86
CA ILE A 142 -2.56 1.74 11.03
C ILE A 142 -3.55 1.64 12.21
N HIS A 143 -3.30 2.35 13.31
CA HIS A 143 -4.20 2.39 14.45
C HIS A 143 -5.53 3.06 14.12
N LEU A 144 -5.54 4.17 13.37
CA LEU A 144 -6.77 4.80 12.88
C LEU A 144 -7.67 3.80 12.13
N LEU A 145 -7.09 2.96 11.28
CA LEU A 145 -7.87 1.92 10.61
C LEU A 145 -8.31 0.81 11.56
N LYS A 146 -7.40 0.31 12.43
CA LYS A 146 -7.65 -0.86 13.28
C LYS A 146 -8.60 -0.59 14.43
N CYS A 147 -8.40 0.52 15.13
CA CYS A 147 -9.03 0.83 16.41
C CYS A 147 -10.14 1.86 16.24
N ASP A 148 -9.87 2.95 15.53
CA ASP A 148 -10.81 4.06 15.38
C ASP A 148 -11.76 3.87 14.19
N LYS A 149 -11.63 2.76 13.46
CA LYS A 149 -12.47 2.39 12.31
C LYS A 149 -12.51 3.45 11.21
N VAL A 150 -11.43 4.22 11.04
CA VAL A 150 -11.28 5.22 9.99
C VAL A 150 -11.01 4.51 8.66
N LEU A 151 -12.07 4.03 8.02
CA LEU A 151 -11.97 3.27 6.76
C LEU A 151 -11.22 4.01 5.63
N PRO A 152 -11.30 5.36 5.51
CA PRO A 152 -10.52 6.10 4.52
C PRO A 152 -9.00 5.98 4.65
N ALA A 153 -8.46 5.47 5.78
CA ALA A 153 -7.04 5.16 5.90
C ALA A 153 -6.62 3.95 5.04
N ALA A 154 -7.56 3.05 4.69
CA ALA A 154 -7.24 1.86 3.91
C ALA A 154 -6.70 2.16 2.50
N PRO A 155 -7.20 3.13 1.71
CA PRO A 155 -6.58 3.54 0.45
C PRO A 155 -5.15 4.05 0.60
N VAL A 156 -4.84 4.82 1.65
CA VAL A 156 -3.48 5.34 1.90
C VAL A 156 -2.52 4.19 2.21
N LEU A 157 -2.92 3.29 3.12
CA LEU A 157 -2.15 2.08 3.43
C LEU A 157 -2.05 1.14 2.21
N GLY A 158 -3.06 1.12 1.36
CA GLY A 158 -3.08 0.36 0.12
C GLY A 158 -2.06 0.86 -0.90
N ASP A 159 -1.91 2.18 -1.08
CA ASP A 159 -0.84 2.74 -1.92
C ASP A 159 0.55 2.35 -1.40
N MET A 160 0.75 2.44 -0.09
CA MET A 160 2.01 2.02 0.54
C MET A 160 2.30 0.54 0.30
N LEU A 161 1.29 -0.34 0.45
CA LEU A 161 1.42 -1.76 0.14
C LEU A 161 1.74 -1.99 -1.34
N ALA A 162 1.07 -1.29 -2.25
CA ALA A 162 1.35 -1.40 -3.68
C ALA A 162 2.80 -1.02 -4.01
N ARG A 163 3.34 0.01 -3.36
CA ARG A 163 4.75 0.42 -3.51
C ARG A 163 5.71 -0.63 -2.95
N ALA A 164 5.35 -1.32 -1.86
CA ALA A 164 6.14 -2.45 -1.35
C ALA A 164 6.11 -3.64 -2.33
N ILE A 165 4.93 -3.98 -2.88
CA ILE A 165 4.79 -5.08 -3.85
C ILE A 165 5.57 -4.79 -5.14
N LYS A 166 5.60 -3.54 -5.63
CA LYS A 166 6.38 -3.16 -6.81
C LYS A 166 7.88 -3.47 -6.69
N GLN A 167 8.43 -3.53 -5.47
CA GLN A 167 9.82 -3.92 -5.26
C GLN A 167 10.09 -5.39 -5.64
N ILE A 168 9.04 -6.23 -5.62
CA ILE A 168 9.11 -7.64 -6.00
C ILE A 168 9.02 -7.81 -7.53
N GLN A 169 8.34 -6.90 -8.22
CA GLN A 169 8.01 -7.01 -9.66
C GLN A 169 9.21 -6.88 -10.61
N GLY A 170 10.43 -6.63 -10.14
CA GLY A 170 11.65 -6.68 -10.97
C GLY A 170 11.93 -8.03 -11.64
N SER A 171 11.04 -9.02 -11.51
CA SER A 171 11.24 -10.42 -11.87
C SER A 171 10.50 -10.89 -13.14
N GLY A 172 10.06 -9.99 -14.05
CA GLY A 172 9.50 -10.37 -15.35
C GLY A 172 8.05 -9.91 -15.61
N GLU A 173 7.71 -9.81 -16.90
CA GLU A 173 6.41 -9.28 -17.36
C GLU A 173 5.19 -10.14 -16.97
N ASP A 174 5.38 -11.44 -16.67
CA ASP A 174 4.30 -12.40 -16.37
C ASP A 174 4.09 -12.66 -14.88
N PHE A 175 4.70 -11.87 -14.00
CA PHE A 175 4.55 -12.06 -12.57
C PHE A 175 3.13 -11.67 -12.09
N ARG A 176 2.25 -12.66 -11.91
CA ARG A 176 0.85 -12.50 -11.47
C ARG A 176 0.56 -13.33 -10.23
N PRO A 177 1.06 -12.94 -9.06
CA PRO A 177 0.81 -13.67 -7.84
C PRO A 177 -0.65 -13.55 -7.40
N LEU A 178 -1.13 -14.57 -6.68
CA LEU A 178 -2.40 -14.53 -5.99
C LEU A 178 -2.21 -13.82 -4.63
N ILE A 179 -2.95 -12.76 -4.36
CA ILE A 179 -2.86 -12.04 -3.08
C ILE A 179 -3.88 -12.60 -2.10
N VAL A 180 -3.39 -13.10 -0.96
CA VAL A 180 -4.20 -13.72 0.07
C VAL A 180 -4.07 -12.93 1.38
N PRO A 181 -5.11 -12.17 1.79
CA PRO A 181 -5.10 -11.50 3.08
C PRO A 181 -5.20 -12.52 4.22
N VAL A 182 -4.37 -12.38 5.25
CA VAL A 182 -4.40 -13.21 6.46
C VAL A 182 -5.76 -13.07 7.14
N PRO A 183 -6.47 -14.18 7.40
CA PRO A 183 -7.81 -14.12 7.96
C PRO A 183 -7.80 -13.65 9.41
N LEU A 184 -8.72 -12.75 9.75
CA LEU A 184 -8.99 -12.37 11.13
C LEU A 184 -9.68 -13.52 11.88
N HIS A 185 -9.38 -13.62 13.18
CA HIS A 185 -10.16 -14.46 14.06
C HIS A 185 -11.63 -14.02 14.10
N ALA A 186 -12.56 -14.99 14.16
CA ALA A 186 -14.01 -14.71 14.11
C ALA A 186 -14.46 -13.68 15.18
N GLY A 187 -13.97 -13.78 16.41
CA GLY A 187 -14.24 -12.79 17.46
C GLY A 187 -13.81 -11.37 17.09
N LYS A 188 -12.59 -11.21 16.58
CA LYS A 188 -12.09 -9.88 16.14
C LYS A 188 -12.85 -9.33 14.93
N ARG A 189 -13.40 -10.20 14.08
CA ARG A 189 -14.26 -9.78 12.96
C ARG A 189 -15.57 -9.19 13.47
N GLY A 190 -16.18 -9.79 14.49
CA GLY A 190 -17.39 -9.28 15.13
C GLY A 190 -17.17 -7.92 15.78
N GLU A 191 -16.10 -7.75 16.55
CA GLU A 191 -15.76 -6.49 17.23
C GLU A 191 -15.47 -5.34 16.27
N ARG A 192 -14.77 -5.61 15.14
CA ARG A 192 -14.33 -4.58 14.19
C ARG A 192 -15.36 -4.29 13.11
N GLY A 193 -16.18 -5.26 12.76
CA GLY A 193 -17.19 -5.16 11.69
C GLY A 193 -16.63 -5.25 10.27
N PHE A 194 -15.29 -5.29 10.07
CA PHE A 194 -14.63 -5.36 8.77
C PHE A 194 -13.29 -6.09 8.85
N HIS A 195 -12.78 -6.49 7.67
CA HIS A 195 -11.50 -7.18 7.52
C HIS A 195 -10.45 -6.20 6.96
N GLN A 196 -9.62 -5.60 7.85
CA GLN A 196 -8.66 -4.56 7.47
C GLN A 196 -7.71 -5.01 6.35
N ALA A 197 -7.08 -6.19 6.51
CA ALA A 197 -6.15 -6.70 5.52
C ALA A 197 -6.80 -6.79 4.13
N ALA A 198 -8.06 -7.24 4.05
CA ALA A 198 -8.78 -7.28 2.79
C ALA A 198 -9.08 -5.90 2.21
N LEU A 199 -9.37 -4.89 3.06
CA LEU A 199 -9.58 -3.51 2.60
C LEU A 199 -8.30 -2.91 2.04
N ILE A 200 -7.17 -3.08 2.75
CA ILE A 200 -5.86 -2.58 2.31
C ILE A 200 -5.46 -3.23 0.98
N VAL A 201 -5.56 -4.57 0.87
CA VAL A 201 -5.21 -5.29 -0.36
C VAL A 201 -6.08 -4.85 -1.54
N ARG A 202 -7.41 -4.72 -1.34
CA ARG A 202 -8.32 -4.24 -2.41
C ARG A 202 -8.00 -2.82 -2.87
N ALA A 203 -7.47 -1.98 -1.98
CA ALA A 203 -6.99 -0.66 -2.35
C ALA A 203 -5.65 -0.76 -3.09
N ALA A 204 -4.73 -1.60 -2.62
CA ALA A 204 -3.40 -1.79 -3.21
C ALA A 204 -3.47 -2.26 -4.66
N VAL A 205 -4.30 -3.26 -4.97
CA VAL A 205 -4.40 -3.80 -6.34
C VAL A 205 -4.87 -2.77 -7.37
N LYS A 206 -5.59 -1.73 -6.95
CA LYS A 206 -5.99 -0.61 -7.82
C LYS A 206 -4.82 0.32 -8.18
N CYS A 207 -3.74 0.30 -7.38
CA CYS A 207 -2.54 1.12 -7.55
C CYS A 207 -1.41 0.35 -8.26
N LEU A 208 -1.61 -0.94 -8.52
CA LEU A 208 -0.63 -1.77 -9.24
C LEU A 208 -0.80 -1.64 -10.75
N PRO A 209 0.30 -1.70 -11.53
CA PRO A 209 0.25 -1.55 -12.99
C PRO A 209 -0.45 -2.73 -13.67
N GLN A 210 -0.38 -3.91 -13.06
CA GLN A 210 -1.02 -5.12 -13.57
C GLN A 210 -2.14 -5.57 -12.63
N PRO A 211 -3.27 -6.06 -13.15
CA PRO A 211 -4.34 -6.59 -12.34
C PRO A 211 -3.86 -7.83 -11.59
N MET A 212 -4.06 -7.85 -10.28
CA MET A 212 -3.78 -8.99 -9.42
C MET A 212 -5.05 -9.50 -8.78
N GLU A 213 -5.19 -10.80 -8.70
CA GLU A 213 -6.33 -11.44 -8.06
C GLU A 213 -6.20 -11.40 -6.53
N VAL A 214 -7.29 -11.02 -5.85
CA VAL A 214 -7.38 -11.05 -4.39
C VAL A 214 -8.26 -12.22 -3.97
N ALA A 215 -7.66 -13.25 -3.42
CA ALA A 215 -8.35 -14.45 -2.96
C ALA A 215 -8.74 -14.34 -1.47
N SER A 216 -9.69 -13.44 -1.18
CA SER A 216 -10.26 -13.31 0.16
C SER A 216 -11.02 -14.59 0.52
N GLY A 217 -10.65 -15.22 1.65
CA GLY A 217 -11.31 -16.47 2.11
C GLY A 217 -10.61 -17.76 1.67
N LEU A 218 -9.59 -17.70 0.83
CA LEU A 218 -8.77 -18.86 0.46
C LEU A 218 -8.03 -19.45 1.67
N LEU A 219 -7.60 -18.61 2.60
CA LEU A 219 -7.16 -19.01 3.93
C LEU A 219 -8.30 -18.82 4.93
N GLN A 220 -8.57 -19.84 5.72
CA GLN A 220 -9.49 -19.79 6.86
C GLN A 220 -8.74 -20.10 8.15
N ARG A 221 -9.13 -19.44 9.23
CA ARG A 221 -8.64 -19.71 10.57
C ARG A 221 -9.56 -20.73 11.23
N GLU A 222 -9.05 -21.91 11.53
CA GLU A 222 -9.88 -23.03 12.03
C GLU A 222 -10.14 -22.96 13.55
N ARG A 223 -9.18 -22.42 14.29
CA ARG A 223 -9.32 -22.35 15.76
C ARG A 223 -8.94 -20.97 16.31
N PRO A 224 -9.58 -20.56 17.42
CA PRO A 224 -9.14 -19.39 18.14
C PRO A 224 -7.72 -19.64 18.65
N THR A 225 -6.79 -18.75 18.31
CA THR A 225 -5.49 -18.73 18.98
C THR A 225 -5.61 -17.84 20.22
N ARG A 226 -5.05 -18.26 21.35
CA ARG A 226 -5.02 -17.45 22.57
C ARG A 226 -4.35 -16.09 22.29
N TRP A 227 -4.65 -15.10 23.11
CA TRP A 227 -3.96 -13.81 23.05
C TRP A 227 -2.45 -14.06 23.13
N GLN A 228 -1.70 -13.44 22.21
CA GLN A 228 -0.24 -13.64 22.14
C GLN A 228 0.53 -12.79 23.17
N VAL A 229 -0.16 -11.89 23.87
CA VAL A 229 0.42 -11.05 24.92
C VAL A 229 0.76 -11.95 26.11
N GLY A 230 2.01 -11.92 26.56
CA GLY A 230 2.49 -12.74 27.67
C GLY A 230 2.98 -14.16 27.31
N LEU A 231 2.76 -14.64 26.07
CA LEU A 231 3.26 -15.95 25.64
C LEU A 231 4.75 -15.89 25.26
N SER A 232 5.51 -16.92 25.61
CA SER A 232 6.88 -17.14 25.13
C SER A 232 6.95 -17.31 23.60
N SER A 233 8.15 -17.32 23.04
CA SER A 233 8.34 -17.54 21.60
C SER A 233 7.82 -18.91 21.16
N GLU A 234 8.10 -19.95 21.95
CA GLU A 234 7.67 -21.33 21.67
C GLU A 234 6.17 -21.52 21.81
N GLU A 235 5.55 -20.96 22.86
CA GLU A 235 4.12 -20.97 23.06
C GLU A 235 3.35 -20.27 21.94
N ARG A 236 3.92 -19.18 21.37
CA ARG A 236 3.33 -18.51 20.20
C ARG A 236 3.37 -19.37 18.96
N ILE A 237 4.43 -20.14 18.75
CA ILE A 237 4.52 -21.10 17.62
C ILE A 237 3.48 -22.20 17.79
N ALA A 238 3.43 -22.84 18.97
CA ALA A 238 2.47 -23.89 19.29
C ALA A 238 1.02 -23.41 19.18
N ASN A 239 0.76 -22.17 19.63
CA ASN A 239 -0.56 -21.56 19.56
C ASN A 239 -1.05 -21.30 18.12
N ILE A 240 -0.15 -21.01 17.18
CA ILE A 240 -0.49 -20.68 15.79
C ILE A 240 -0.49 -21.93 14.91
N ARG A 241 0.33 -22.93 15.22
CA ARG A 241 0.52 -24.15 14.42
C ARG A 241 -0.82 -24.90 14.23
N GLY A 242 -1.17 -25.18 12.97
CA GLY A 242 -2.45 -25.82 12.62
C GLY A 242 -3.68 -24.89 12.80
N GLY A 243 -3.47 -23.58 12.97
CA GLY A 243 -4.56 -22.61 13.10
C GLY A 243 -5.19 -22.18 11.78
N PHE A 244 -4.60 -22.57 10.63
CA PHE A 244 -5.06 -22.13 9.32
C PHE A 244 -5.26 -23.31 8.38
N ARG A 245 -6.21 -23.16 7.44
CA ARG A 245 -6.50 -24.12 6.38
C ARG A 245 -6.68 -23.38 5.04
N VAL A 246 -6.22 -24.01 3.96
CA VAL A 246 -6.54 -23.62 2.58
C VAL A 246 -7.88 -24.21 2.21
N THR A 247 -8.83 -23.40 1.76
CA THR A 247 -10.19 -23.84 1.42
C THR A 247 -10.27 -24.50 0.06
N ASP A 248 -9.44 -24.06 -0.87
CA ASP A 248 -9.37 -24.58 -2.23
C ASP A 248 -7.90 -24.76 -2.65
N PRO A 249 -7.32 -25.96 -2.46
CA PRO A 249 -5.93 -26.25 -2.83
C PRO A 249 -5.66 -26.13 -4.33
N GLN A 250 -6.66 -26.33 -5.19
CA GLN A 250 -6.46 -26.27 -6.65
C GLN A 250 -6.11 -24.85 -7.11
N ARG A 251 -6.62 -23.82 -6.42
CA ARG A 251 -6.31 -22.41 -6.74
C ARG A 251 -4.90 -21.98 -6.41
N VAL A 252 -4.18 -22.72 -5.59
CA VAL A 252 -2.80 -22.37 -5.20
C VAL A 252 -1.75 -23.26 -5.85
N LYS A 253 -2.15 -24.35 -6.47
CA LYS A 253 -1.23 -25.34 -7.05
C LYS A 253 -0.42 -24.74 -8.20
N GLY A 254 0.91 -24.71 -8.04
CA GLY A 254 1.84 -24.14 -9.03
C GLY A 254 1.78 -22.61 -9.15
N VAL A 255 1.14 -21.91 -8.20
CA VAL A 255 0.97 -20.45 -8.22
C VAL A 255 1.86 -19.80 -7.17
N THR A 256 2.45 -18.66 -7.52
CA THR A 256 3.08 -17.79 -6.53
C THR A 256 2.01 -17.04 -5.73
N VAL A 257 2.09 -17.11 -4.41
CA VAL A 257 1.13 -16.48 -3.49
C VAL A 257 1.79 -15.39 -2.68
N ILE A 258 1.14 -14.23 -2.56
CA ILE A 258 1.51 -13.18 -1.61
C ILE A 258 0.54 -13.21 -0.44
N VAL A 259 1.03 -13.60 0.74
CA VAL A 259 0.27 -13.51 1.99
C VAL A 259 0.42 -12.10 2.56
N PHE A 260 -0.68 -11.41 2.79
CA PHE A 260 -0.68 -10.06 3.35
C PHE A 260 -1.21 -10.01 4.78
N ASP A 261 -0.41 -9.43 5.68
CA ASP A 261 -0.85 -8.98 7.01
C ASP A 261 -0.50 -7.49 7.17
N ASP A 262 -1.31 -6.72 7.91
CA ASP A 262 -1.10 -5.27 8.06
C ASP A 262 0.20 -4.94 8.81
N VAL A 263 0.56 -5.75 9.81
CA VAL A 263 1.79 -5.62 10.60
C VAL A 263 2.46 -6.98 10.78
N LEU A 264 3.68 -7.09 10.31
CA LEU A 264 4.50 -8.28 10.54
C LEU A 264 5.24 -8.10 11.87
N THR A 265 4.83 -8.82 12.92
CA THR A 265 5.47 -8.75 14.24
C THR A 265 6.64 -9.74 14.35
N THR A 266 6.35 -10.98 14.67
CA THR A 266 7.35 -12.06 14.76
C THR A 266 7.43 -12.90 13.48
N GLY A 267 6.65 -12.56 12.45
CA GLY A 267 6.52 -13.34 11.23
C GLY A 267 5.85 -14.71 11.37
N LYS A 268 5.54 -15.15 12.60
CA LYS A 268 5.02 -16.50 12.87
C LYS A 268 3.66 -16.77 12.23
N THR A 269 2.77 -15.77 12.23
CA THR A 269 1.46 -15.90 11.56
C THR A 269 1.64 -16.04 10.05
N GLY A 270 2.44 -15.16 9.43
CA GLY A 270 2.77 -15.25 8.00
C GLY A 270 3.46 -16.56 7.64
N SER A 271 4.38 -17.02 8.50
CA SER A 271 5.09 -18.30 8.35
C SER A 271 4.15 -19.49 8.37
N GLU A 272 3.19 -19.55 9.29
CA GLU A 272 2.20 -20.64 9.34
C GLU A 272 1.25 -20.59 8.14
N CYS A 273 0.82 -19.40 7.70
CA CYS A 273 0.06 -19.25 6.47
C CYS A 273 0.85 -19.75 5.26
N ALA A 274 2.15 -19.41 5.17
CA ALA A 274 3.02 -19.89 4.11
C ALA A 274 3.18 -21.41 4.13
N ARG A 275 3.37 -21.99 5.31
CA ARG A 275 3.46 -23.45 5.48
C ARG A 275 2.25 -24.19 4.95
N VAL A 276 1.04 -23.73 5.26
CA VAL A 276 -0.18 -24.40 4.80
C VAL A 276 -0.42 -24.18 3.31
N LEU A 277 -0.04 -23.02 2.75
CA LEU A 277 -0.11 -22.74 1.32
C LEU A 277 0.87 -23.61 0.52
N LYS A 278 2.13 -23.72 0.97
CA LYS A 278 3.12 -24.63 0.36
C LYS A 278 2.67 -26.09 0.43
N LYS A 279 2.12 -26.52 1.56
CA LYS A 279 1.52 -27.87 1.70
C LYS A 279 0.36 -28.09 0.73
N ALA A 280 -0.38 -27.05 0.38
CA ALA A 280 -1.47 -27.11 -0.61
C ALA A 280 -0.98 -27.04 -2.06
N GLY A 281 0.34 -26.89 -2.30
CA GLY A 281 0.96 -26.93 -3.61
C GLY A 281 1.33 -25.55 -4.20
N ALA A 282 1.32 -24.48 -3.41
CA ALA A 282 1.85 -23.18 -3.86
C ALA A 282 3.32 -23.32 -4.25
N GLU A 283 3.70 -22.76 -5.41
CA GLU A 283 5.07 -22.81 -5.93
C GLU A 283 6.00 -21.97 -5.05
N ARG A 284 5.59 -20.73 -4.78
CA ARG A 284 6.29 -19.78 -3.91
C ARG A 284 5.29 -19.07 -3.01
N VAL A 285 5.73 -18.73 -1.82
CA VAL A 285 4.91 -17.94 -0.90
C VAL A 285 5.73 -16.77 -0.37
N TRP A 286 5.29 -15.58 -0.70
CA TRP A 286 5.88 -14.36 -0.20
C TRP A 286 4.98 -13.73 0.87
N ALA A 287 5.59 -13.01 1.79
CA ALA A 287 4.85 -12.21 2.76
C ALA A 287 4.90 -10.74 2.37
N ALA A 288 3.80 -10.03 2.52
CA ALA A 288 3.77 -8.58 2.35
C ALA A 288 3.11 -7.93 3.56
N THR A 289 3.62 -6.77 3.96
CA THR A 289 3.06 -5.98 5.07
C THR A 289 3.21 -4.49 4.79
N VAL A 290 2.40 -3.68 5.45
CA VAL A 290 2.62 -2.23 5.43
C VAL A 290 3.83 -1.88 6.31
N ALA A 291 3.93 -2.52 7.48
CA ALA A 291 4.99 -2.23 8.43
C ALA A 291 5.40 -3.48 9.24
N PRO A 292 6.69 -3.84 9.28
CA PRO A 292 7.21 -4.78 10.25
C PRO A 292 7.42 -4.08 11.60
N THR A 293 7.21 -4.80 12.70
CA THR A 293 7.72 -4.37 14.00
C THR A 293 9.11 -4.94 14.17
N PHE A 294 10.11 -4.08 14.14
CA PHE A 294 11.45 -4.49 14.49
C PHE A 294 11.49 -4.89 15.96
N LYS A 295 12.08 -6.03 16.25
CA LYS A 295 12.61 -6.26 17.57
C LYS A 295 13.82 -5.34 17.71
N THR A 296 13.60 -4.14 18.20
CA THR A 296 14.71 -3.31 18.67
C THR A 296 15.44 -4.16 19.71
N ALA A 297 16.59 -4.72 19.35
CA ALA A 297 17.57 -5.05 20.36
C ALA A 297 17.70 -3.75 21.15
N VAL A 298 17.41 -3.78 22.45
CA VAL A 298 17.56 -2.65 23.34
C VAL A 298 19.03 -2.28 23.22
N LEU A 299 19.34 -1.34 22.32
CA LEU A 299 20.63 -0.68 22.35
C LEU A 299 20.68 0.00 23.70
N PRO A 300 21.72 -0.20 24.50
CA PRO A 300 21.93 0.58 25.70
C PRO A 300 21.82 2.04 25.26
N LYS A 301 21.10 2.86 26.05
CA LYS A 301 20.76 4.27 25.78
C LYS A 301 21.94 5.22 25.58
N SER A 302 23.12 4.74 25.23
CA SER A 302 24.41 5.49 25.21
C SER A 302 25.16 5.45 23.89
N VAL A 303 24.53 5.02 22.75
CA VAL A 303 25.22 5.11 21.44
C VAL A 303 24.30 5.82 20.46
N GLU A 304 24.34 7.14 20.46
CA GLU A 304 23.92 7.98 19.34
C GLU A 304 25.01 7.87 18.26
N TYR A 305 24.86 6.99 17.30
CA TYR A 305 25.65 7.06 16.07
C TYR A 305 25.05 8.13 15.17
N GLY A 306 25.87 9.12 14.78
CA GLY A 306 25.48 10.10 13.77
C GLY A 306 25.12 9.41 12.45
N GLU A 307 24.11 9.94 11.74
CA GLU A 307 23.66 9.39 10.47
C GLU A 307 24.76 9.33 9.38
N GLU A 308 25.81 10.11 9.51
CA GLU A 308 26.97 10.15 8.60
C GLU A 308 27.89 8.93 8.74
N GLU A 309 28.13 8.41 9.95
CA GLU A 309 29.00 7.23 10.15
C GLU A 309 28.37 5.92 9.65
N ALA A 310 27.03 5.84 9.62
CA ALA A 310 26.31 4.68 9.10
C ALA A 310 26.34 4.60 7.56
N LEU A 311 26.45 5.74 6.89
CA LEU A 311 26.58 5.82 5.42
C LEU A 311 27.99 5.45 4.94
N GLU A 312 29.03 5.89 5.65
CA GLU A 312 30.41 5.57 5.31
C GLU A 312 30.71 4.08 5.46
N ALA A 313 30.17 3.42 6.49
CA ALA A 313 30.30 1.98 6.66
C ALA A 313 29.57 1.16 5.58
N ALA A 314 28.48 1.71 5.00
CA ALA A 314 27.73 1.05 3.92
C ALA A 314 28.45 1.17 2.56
N GLU A 315 29.16 2.27 2.29
CA GLU A 315 29.92 2.46 1.04
C GLU A 315 31.17 1.58 0.98
N VAL A 316 31.80 1.33 2.13
CA VAL A 316 32.97 0.42 2.21
C VAL A 316 32.57 -1.04 1.97
N ALA A 317 31.38 -1.46 2.39
CA ALA A 317 30.90 -2.84 2.20
C ALA A 317 30.45 -3.18 0.78
N VAL A 318 30.23 -2.18 -0.09
CA VAL A 318 29.84 -2.38 -1.50
C VAL A 318 31.06 -2.42 -2.44
N SER A 319 32.26 -2.12 -1.95
CA SER A 319 33.49 -2.02 -2.74
C SER A 319 34.46 -3.19 -2.54
N VAL A 320 34.02 -4.31 -1.92
CA VAL A 320 34.83 -5.54 -1.76
C VAL A 320 34.23 -6.70 -2.54
#